data_42a0dab154097b999b93270731296e04
#
_entry.id   42a0dab154097b999b93270731296e04
#
_cell.length_a   1.000
_cell.length_b   1.000
_cell.length_c   1.000
_cell.angle_alpha   90.00
_cell.angle_beta   90.00
_cell.angle_gamma   90.00
#
_symmetry.space_group_name_H-M   'P 1'
#
loop_
_entity.id
_entity.type
_entity.pdbx_description
1 polymer ?
#
loop_
_entity_poly.entity_id
_entity_poly.type
_entity_poly.pdbx_seq_one_letter_code
_entity_poly.pdbx_strand_id
1 'polypeptide(L)'
;DATGVGWVYQYVVLAKDKSLAELRTLQDWYVRYQLTKAHGVAEVASIGGFVQTYQVTVDPVKLRSYGISLAKVSQAIRDSNRDVGGRVIEMAETEYMVRGKGYLRGIGDIENLVVKAEKGTPVLIRDIARVELAPDERRGLTELNGEGEVVSGIAMARYGQNALEVIHNLKEKIGEISAGLPEGVTIESVYDRSELIHRAIDTLKHTLAEESIIVALVCVVFLLHLRSALVAILMLPVGVLISFIAMRLLGMNSNLMSLGGIAIAIGAMIDAAIVMIENAHKHIERLPENHTHGDRTEAMIAACKEVGPALFFSLLIITVSFLPVFTLEDQEGRLFSPLAYTKTFSMAGAALLSVTLVPVLMMLFIRGKIMPEAKNPVNRFLIWVYRPIIAWVMCWKKTTIVAAIVALVVSIYPASKLGSEFMPTLNEGTLFYMPASLPGMSITKAAELLQTQNKIIKSFPEVASVYGKAGRANTATDPAPTEMFETVINLKPESEWRPGLTTDKLIAEMDKALQFPGVSNAWTMPIKARIDMLSTGIRTPIGIKVFGKDLTEMERLAREIETVVKEVPGTTSAFAERITGGYYLNIEPDRTQLARYGL
;
A
#
# COMPACT_ATOMS: atom_id res chain seq x y z
N ASP A 1 -9.98 14.41 1.79
CA ASP A 1 -9.32 13.96 0.54
C ASP A 1 -8.27 12.86 0.76
N ALA A 2 -7.91 12.51 1.99
CA ALA A 2 -7.01 11.42 2.34
C ALA A 2 -7.77 10.27 3.00
N THR A 3 -7.30 9.04 2.79
CA THR A 3 -7.80 7.82 3.42
C THR A 3 -6.66 7.06 4.09
N GLY A 4 -6.96 6.13 5.01
CA GLY A 4 -5.94 5.29 5.62
C GLY A 4 -5.11 4.48 4.61
N VAL A 5 -5.69 4.14 3.45
CA VAL A 5 -4.95 3.50 2.33
C VAL A 5 -3.98 4.48 1.66
N GLY A 6 -4.19 5.79 1.81
CA GLY A 6 -3.33 6.84 1.27
C GLY A 6 -1.98 7.00 1.96
N TRP A 7 -1.69 6.28 3.03
CA TRP A 7 -0.39 6.28 3.69
C TRP A 7 0.64 5.59 2.79
N VAL A 8 1.31 6.37 1.94
CA VAL A 8 2.19 5.83 0.88
C VAL A 8 3.67 5.89 1.22
N TYR A 9 4.05 6.78 2.15
CA TYR A 9 5.44 7.00 2.51
C TYR A 9 5.56 7.44 3.97
N GLN A 10 6.48 6.82 4.72
CA GLN A 10 6.80 7.21 6.09
C GLN A 10 8.30 7.41 6.22
N TYR A 11 8.67 8.44 6.99
CA TYR A 11 10.06 8.82 7.17
C TYR A 11 10.32 9.24 8.62
N VAL A 12 11.58 9.24 9.00
CA VAL A 12 12.07 9.74 10.29
C VAL A 12 13.01 10.90 10.07
N VAL A 13 13.00 11.84 11.03
CA VAL A 13 13.92 12.98 11.07
C VAL A 13 14.93 12.70 12.17
N LEU A 14 16.19 12.57 11.81
CA LEU A 14 17.27 12.13 12.70
C LEU A 14 18.34 13.22 12.83
N ALA A 15 18.89 13.37 14.03
CA ALA A 15 20.12 14.11 14.28
C ALA A 15 20.72 13.61 15.59
N LYS A 16 22.06 13.62 15.68
CA LYS A 16 22.78 13.17 16.89
C LYS A 16 22.85 14.24 17.98
N ASP A 17 22.81 15.50 17.59
CA ASP A 17 23.08 16.67 18.45
C ASP A 17 21.83 17.50 18.77
N LYS A 18 20.63 17.04 18.36
CA LYS A 18 19.36 17.74 18.60
C LYS A 18 18.40 16.92 19.45
N SER A 19 17.69 17.62 20.31
CA SER A 19 16.63 17.02 21.12
C SER A 19 15.42 16.63 20.27
N LEU A 20 14.62 15.68 20.76
CA LEU A 20 13.35 15.28 20.13
C LEU A 20 12.37 16.47 19.98
N ALA A 21 12.46 17.47 20.87
CA ALA A 21 11.63 18.67 20.80
C ALA A 21 12.04 19.59 19.64
N GLU A 22 13.35 19.77 19.44
CA GLU A 22 13.89 20.54 18.29
C GLU A 22 13.59 19.85 16.97
N LEU A 23 13.79 18.52 16.89
CA LEU A 23 13.45 17.73 15.70
C LEU A 23 11.95 17.78 15.40
N ARG A 24 11.09 17.73 16.44
CA ARG A 24 9.64 17.86 16.27
C ARG A 24 9.25 19.25 15.77
N THR A 25 9.88 20.29 16.28
CA THR A 25 9.68 21.67 15.80
C THR A 25 10.07 21.81 14.33
N LEU A 26 11.22 21.24 13.94
CA LEU A 26 11.67 21.22 12.54
C LEU A 26 10.70 20.45 11.63
N GLN A 27 10.22 19.30 12.10
CA GLN A 27 9.21 18.50 11.39
C GLN A 27 7.92 19.29 11.19
N ASP A 28 7.38 19.90 12.25
CA ASP A 28 6.06 20.56 12.21
C ASP A 28 6.07 21.86 11.41
N TRP A 29 7.15 22.66 11.50
CA TRP A 29 7.19 24.01 10.96
C TRP A 29 7.99 24.17 9.67
N TYR A 30 8.81 23.18 9.30
CA TYR A 30 9.57 23.23 8.06
C TYR A 30 9.26 22.01 7.17
N VAL A 31 9.62 20.79 7.59
CA VAL A 31 9.55 19.60 6.75
C VAL A 31 8.12 19.34 6.30
N ARG A 32 7.17 19.29 7.23
CA ARG A 32 5.75 19.05 6.94
C ARG A 32 5.19 20.02 5.91
N TYR A 33 5.42 21.30 6.09
CA TYR A 33 4.90 22.33 5.18
C TYR A 33 5.49 22.23 3.77
N GLN A 34 6.77 21.93 3.67
CA GLN A 34 7.40 21.79 2.36
C GLN A 34 6.92 20.52 1.65
N LEU A 35 6.85 19.40 2.33
CA LEU A 35 6.41 18.15 1.74
C LEU A 35 4.93 18.15 1.36
N THR A 36 4.07 18.86 2.09
CA THR A 36 2.66 19.03 1.72
C THR A 36 2.47 19.76 0.38
N LYS A 37 3.47 20.53 -0.08
CA LYS A 37 3.44 21.19 -1.39
C LYS A 37 3.74 20.25 -2.55
N ALA A 38 4.27 19.06 -2.30
CA ALA A 38 4.53 18.09 -3.36
C ALA A 38 3.22 17.69 -4.05
N HIS A 39 3.26 17.61 -5.37
CA HIS A 39 2.05 17.32 -6.17
C HIS A 39 1.46 15.95 -5.79
N GLY A 40 0.14 15.93 -5.58
CA GLY A 40 -0.59 14.70 -5.22
C GLY A 40 -0.59 14.37 -3.73
N VAL A 41 0.14 15.10 -2.88
CA VAL A 41 0.12 14.94 -1.43
C VAL A 41 -1.14 15.62 -0.85
N ALA A 42 -1.90 14.87 -0.05
CA ALA A 42 -3.06 15.41 0.65
C ALA A 42 -2.66 16.05 1.98
N GLU A 43 -1.82 15.34 2.73
CA GLU A 43 -1.42 15.70 4.09
C GLU A 43 -0.08 15.04 4.42
N VAL A 44 0.67 15.68 5.32
CA VAL A 44 1.82 15.08 6.01
C VAL A 44 1.54 15.17 7.50
N ALA A 45 1.30 14.03 8.14
CA ALA A 45 1.04 13.94 9.57
C ALA A 45 2.33 13.75 10.34
N SER A 46 2.50 14.49 11.45
CA SER A 46 3.63 14.32 12.36
C SER A 46 3.29 13.38 13.49
N ILE A 47 4.27 12.60 13.93
CA ILE A 47 4.17 11.74 15.12
C ILE A 47 5.55 11.59 15.78
N GLY A 48 5.57 11.31 17.09
CA GLY A 48 6.80 11.19 17.87
C GLY A 48 7.38 12.56 18.27
N GLY A 49 8.40 12.52 19.12
CA GLY A 49 9.01 13.70 19.69
C GLY A 49 8.08 14.50 20.62
N PHE A 50 8.50 15.71 20.96
CA PHE A 50 7.79 16.58 21.89
C PHE A 50 7.42 17.91 21.24
N VAL A 51 6.12 18.22 21.20
CA VAL A 51 5.67 19.55 20.83
C VAL A 51 5.98 20.51 21.97
N GLN A 52 6.76 21.53 21.71
CA GLN A 52 7.10 22.54 22.71
C GLN A 52 5.96 23.54 22.89
N THR A 53 5.60 23.81 24.14
CA THR A 53 4.60 24.82 24.52
C THR A 53 5.19 25.77 25.55
N TYR A 54 4.70 27.00 25.59
CA TYR A 54 4.94 27.90 26.69
C TYR A 54 3.98 27.56 27.84
N GLN A 55 4.51 26.91 28.87
CA GLN A 55 3.74 26.52 30.02
C GLN A 55 3.82 27.61 31.11
N VAL A 56 2.67 28.09 31.54
CA VAL A 56 2.54 29.04 32.65
C VAL A 56 1.96 28.30 33.86
N THR A 57 2.82 27.90 34.78
CA THR A 57 2.43 27.17 36.00
C THR A 57 2.22 28.18 37.12
N VAL A 58 0.95 28.45 37.45
CA VAL A 58 0.57 29.41 38.50
C VAL A 58 0.77 28.85 39.90
N ASP A 59 1.17 29.70 40.82
CA ASP A 59 1.26 29.40 42.25
C ASP A 59 -0.07 29.77 42.95
N PRO A 60 -0.87 28.80 43.43
CA PRO A 60 -2.18 29.06 44.05
C PRO A 60 -2.09 29.94 45.31
N VAL A 61 -0.97 29.86 46.06
CA VAL A 61 -0.76 30.67 47.27
C VAL A 61 -0.54 32.10 46.92
N LYS A 62 0.29 32.36 45.88
CA LYS A 62 0.54 33.71 45.37
C LYS A 62 -0.72 34.32 44.74
N LEU A 63 -1.45 33.54 43.95
CA LEU A 63 -2.73 33.98 43.38
C LEU A 63 -3.67 34.48 44.46
N ARG A 64 -3.81 33.71 45.53
CA ARG A 64 -4.66 34.08 46.68
C ARG A 64 -4.14 35.34 47.40
N SER A 65 -2.84 35.46 47.59
CA SER A 65 -2.21 36.61 48.27
C SER A 65 -2.42 37.92 47.48
N TYR A 66 -2.39 37.88 46.17
CA TYR A 66 -2.66 39.02 45.30
C TYR A 66 -4.16 39.20 44.95
N GLY A 67 -5.04 38.30 45.37
CA GLY A 67 -6.46 38.36 45.04
C GLY A 67 -6.73 38.24 43.54
N ILE A 68 -6.00 37.34 42.84
CA ILE A 68 -6.08 37.14 41.40
C ILE A 68 -6.67 35.75 41.13
N SER A 69 -7.72 35.71 40.29
CA SER A 69 -8.29 34.44 39.83
C SER A 69 -7.49 33.88 38.65
N LEU A 70 -7.52 32.55 38.46
CA LEU A 70 -6.92 31.87 37.33
C LEU A 70 -7.50 32.38 35.99
N ALA A 71 -8.81 32.65 35.96
CA ALA A 71 -9.48 33.21 34.79
C ALA A 71 -8.88 34.56 34.37
N LYS A 72 -8.51 35.40 35.34
CA LYS A 72 -7.88 36.69 35.06
C LYS A 72 -6.48 36.54 34.48
N VAL A 73 -5.71 35.54 34.94
CA VAL A 73 -4.38 35.23 34.35
C VAL A 73 -4.55 34.77 32.89
N SER A 74 -5.47 33.84 32.63
CA SER A 74 -5.76 33.36 31.27
C SER A 74 -6.22 34.48 30.34
N GLN A 75 -7.06 35.40 30.85
CA GLN A 75 -7.54 36.55 30.07
C GLN A 75 -6.40 37.54 29.77
N ALA A 76 -5.53 37.83 30.74
CA ALA A 76 -4.39 38.71 30.54
C ALA A 76 -3.44 38.18 29.43
N ILE A 77 -3.16 36.87 29.42
CA ILE A 77 -2.34 36.24 28.38
C ILE A 77 -3.02 36.38 27.00
N ARG A 78 -4.32 36.08 26.89
CA ARG A 78 -5.06 36.19 25.63
C ARG A 78 -5.08 37.62 25.08
N ASP A 79 -5.34 38.57 25.93
CA ASP A 79 -5.46 39.98 25.51
C ASP A 79 -4.13 40.57 25.09
N SER A 80 -3.02 40.07 25.63
CA SER A 80 -1.67 40.52 25.34
C SER A 80 -1.01 39.82 24.14
N ASN A 81 -1.61 38.77 23.57
CA ASN A 81 -1.04 38.01 22.47
C ASN A 81 -1.80 38.26 21.16
N ARG A 82 -1.80 39.50 20.68
CA ARG A 82 -2.46 39.86 19.41
C ARG A 82 -1.88 41.13 18.80
N ASP A 83 -1.80 41.17 17.49
CA ASP A 83 -1.57 42.36 16.72
C ASP A 83 -2.87 43.12 16.49
N VAL A 84 -2.81 44.43 16.49
CA VAL A 84 -3.97 45.29 16.23
C VAL A 84 -3.65 46.21 15.06
N GLY A 85 -4.48 46.22 14.03
CA GLY A 85 -4.45 47.18 12.95
C GLY A 85 -5.00 48.54 13.43
N GLY A 86 -4.27 49.59 13.19
CA GLY A 86 -4.71 50.97 13.44
C GLY A 86 -5.23 51.66 12.18
N ARG A 87 -5.45 52.98 12.29
CA ARG A 87 -5.80 53.83 11.16
C ARG A 87 -4.54 54.26 10.40
N VAL A 88 -4.75 54.90 9.30
CA VAL A 88 -3.73 55.53 8.51
C VAL A 88 -3.45 56.92 9.07
N ILE A 89 -2.19 57.32 9.08
CA ILE A 89 -1.71 58.69 9.40
C ILE A 89 -1.05 59.24 8.15
N GLU A 90 -1.47 60.42 7.74
CA GLU A 90 -0.84 61.18 6.66
C GLU A 90 0.19 62.14 7.23
N MET A 91 1.43 62.06 6.79
CA MET A 91 2.50 62.98 7.14
C MET A 91 3.37 63.24 5.91
N ALA A 92 3.59 64.54 5.59
CA ALA A 92 4.46 64.98 4.52
C ALA A 92 4.20 64.25 3.18
N GLU A 93 2.92 64.28 2.72
CA GLU A 93 2.46 63.68 1.47
C GLU A 93 2.59 62.14 1.40
N THR A 94 2.85 61.47 2.53
CA THR A 94 3.00 60.02 2.65
C THR A 94 2.00 59.44 3.65
N GLU A 95 1.39 58.35 3.26
CA GLU A 95 0.48 57.59 4.09
C GLU A 95 1.23 56.52 4.92
N TYR A 96 1.01 56.55 6.22
CA TYR A 96 1.58 55.56 7.15
C TYR A 96 0.49 54.71 7.77
N MET A 97 0.57 53.40 7.60
CA MET A 97 -0.30 52.48 8.32
C MET A 97 0.17 52.27 9.74
N VAL A 98 -0.69 52.55 10.71
CA VAL A 98 -0.42 52.29 12.12
C VAL A 98 -0.71 50.85 12.44
N ARG A 99 0.25 50.14 13.01
CA ARG A 99 0.12 48.75 13.44
C ARG A 99 0.67 48.60 14.87
N GLY A 100 -0.20 48.17 15.78
CA GLY A 100 0.23 47.75 17.11
C GLY A 100 0.71 46.28 17.03
N LYS A 101 2.01 46.07 17.31
CA LYS A 101 2.61 44.73 17.36
C LYS A 101 2.56 44.25 18.81
N GLY A 102 1.77 43.18 19.07
CA GLY A 102 1.55 42.66 20.40
C GLY A 102 1.71 41.15 20.52
N TYR A 103 2.18 40.45 19.47
CA TYR A 103 2.46 39.02 19.61
C TYR A 103 3.65 38.76 20.53
N LEU A 104 3.46 37.82 21.46
CA LEU A 104 4.48 37.37 22.40
C LEU A 104 5.57 36.59 21.66
N ARG A 105 6.84 36.86 21.93
CA ARG A 105 7.97 36.28 21.21
C ARG A 105 8.74 35.25 22.00
N GLY A 106 8.51 35.17 23.31
CA GLY A 106 9.22 34.24 24.16
C GLY A 106 8.82 34.34 25.63
N ILE A 107 9.55 33.59 26.47
CA ILE A 107 9.32 33.50 27.91
C ILE A 107 9.31 34.86 28.56
N GLY A 108 10.32 35.71 28.26
CA GLY A 108 10.45 37.03 28.88
C GLY A 108 9.26 37.95 28.61
N ASP A 109 8.66 37.90 27.42
CA ASP A 109 7.46 38.67 27.12
C ASP A 109 6.28 38.20 27.96
N ILE A 110 6.11 36.86 28.11
CA ILE A 110 5.03 36.27 28.92
C ILE A 110 5.24 36.60 30.41
N GLU A 111 6.44 36.50 30.93
CA GLU A 111 6.78 36.82 32.31
C GLU A 111 6.47 38.27 32.68
N ASN A 112 6.62 39.20 31.74
CA ASN A 112 6.41 40.63 31.93
C ASN A 112 4.97 41.09 31.70
N LEU A 113 4.04 40.18 31.37
CA LEU A 113 2.61 40.53 31.22
C LEU A 113 2.02 41.02 32.55
N VAL A 114 1.29 42.11 32.47
CA VAL A 114 0.58 42.67 33.62
C VAL A 114 -0.77 41.98 33.79
N VAL A 115 -0.97 41.33 34.94
CA VAL A 115 -2.23 40.68 35.28
C VAL A 115 -3.16 41.61 36.08
N LYS A 116 -2.58 42.42 36.96
CA LYS A 116 -3.30 43.40 37.79
C LYS A 116 -2.40 44.61 38.03
N ALA A 117 -2.96 45.78 38.08
CA ALA A 117 -2.28 46.97 38.56
C ALA A 117 -3.06 47.56 39.74
N GLU A 118 -2.41 47.76 40.86
CA GLU A 118 -3.02 48.31 42.08
C GLU A 118 -2.18 49.45 42.58
N LYS A 119 -2.81 50.65 42.72
CA LYS A 119 -2.16 51.87 43.14
C LYS A 119 -0.85 52.19 42.41
N GLY A 120 -0.81 51.89 41.11
CA GLY A 120 0.38 52.15 40.28
C GLY A 120 1.46 51.04 40.28
N THR A 121 1.28 49.99 41.09
CA THR A 121 2.20 48.85 41.15
C THR A 121 1.63 47.70 40.35
N PRO A 122 2.30 47.27 39.25
CA PRO A 122 1.84 46.14 38.46
C PRO A 122 2.19 44.80 39.15
N VAL A 123 1.28 43.81 39.08
CA VAL A 123 1.57 42.41 39.36
C VAL A 123 1.73 41.69 38.03
N LEU A 124 2.91 41.13 37.82
CA LEU A 124 3.31 40.48 36.58
C LEU A 124 3.11 38.96 36.66
N ILE A 125 3.10 38.28 35.52
CA ILE A 125 3.03 36.82 35.47
C ILE A 125 4.16 36.17 36.28
N ARG A 126 5.40 36.68 36.20
CA ARG A 126 6.57 36.18 36.96
C ARG A 126 6.37 36.23 38.49
N ASP A 127 5.54 37.15 38.97
CA ASP A 127 5.30 37.30 40.41
C ASP A 127 4.39 36.19 40.96
N ILE A 128 3.55 35.62 40.11
CA ILE A 128 2.48 34.64 40.45
C ILE A 128 2.60 33.28 39.79
N ALA A 129 3.48 33.14 38.80
CA ALA A 129 3.66 31.94 38.04
C ALA A 129 5.12 31.71 37.62
N ARG A 130 5.47 30.50 37.26
CA ARG A 130 6.67 30.09 36.55
C ARG A 130 6.34 29.91 35.07
N VAL A 131 7.16 30.48 34.19
CA VAL A 131 7.04 30.34 32.75
C VAL A 131 8.21 29.52 32.22
N GLU A 132 7.94 28.49 31.50
CA GLU A 132 8.98 27.62 30.92
C GLU A 132 8.51 26.97 29.61
N LEU A 133 9.47 26.49 28.80
CA LEU A 133 9.19 25.62 27.69
C LEU A 133 8.98 24.20 28.23
N ALA A 134 7.83 23.61 27.97
CA ALA A 134 7.49 22.28 28.40
C ALA A 134 6.85 21.48 27.25
N PRO A 135 6.92 20.14 27.29
CA PRO A 135 6.25 19.32 26.30
C PRO A 135 4.74 19.40 26.47
N ASP A 136 4.02 19.44 25.34
CA ASP A 136 2.59 19.23 25.30
C ASP A 136 2.22 17.75 25.55
N GLU A 137 0.95 17.48 25.86
CA GLU A 137 0.44 16.11 26.05
C GLU A 137 0.62 15.28 24.77
N ARG A 138 1.27 14.13 24.90
CA ARG A 138 1.49 13.22 23.77
C ARG A 138 0.41 12.14 23.69
N ARG A 139 -0.10 11.89 22.49
CA ARG A 139 -1.03 10.81 22.17
C ARG A 139 -0.43 9.74 21.26
N GLY A 140 0.81 9.93 20.83
CA GLY A 140 1.55 8.99 20.00
C GLY A 140 3.04 9.19 20.07
N LEU A 141 3.77 8.12 19.83
CA LEU A 141 5.23 8.09 19.79
C LEU A 141 5.71 7.15 18.69
N THR A 142 6.96 7.32 18.27
CA THR A 142 7.62 6.45 17.30
C THR A 142 9.01 6.07 17.76
N GLU A 143 9.46 4.90 17.33
CA GLU A 143 10.72 4.31 17.73
C GLU A 143 11.39 3.65 16.52
N LEU A 144 12.72 3.68 16.45
CA LEU A 144 13.50 3.12 15.34
C LEU A 144 14.54 2.11 15.85
N ASN A 145 14.51 0.88 15.31
CA ASN A 145 15.50 -0.19 15.52
C ASN A 145 15.75 -0.64 16.98
N GLY A 146 14.92 -0.24 17.94
CA GLY A 146 15.18 -0.48 19.36
C GLY A 146 16.22 0.47 19.97
N GLU A 147 16.62 1.52 19.23
CA GLU A 147 17.65 2.48 19.66
C GLU A 147 17.08 3.65 20.44
N GLY A 148 15.79 3.94 20.29
CA GLY A 148 15.09 4.98 21.02
C GLY A 148 14.02 5.70 20.21
N GLU A 149 13.36 6.66 20.87
CA GLU A 149 12.30 7.46 20.25
C GLU A 149 12.85 8.34 19.12
N VAL A 150 12.06 8.46 18.06
CA VAL A 150 12.35 9.31 16.90
C VAL A 150 11.17 10.23 16.57
N VAL A 151 11.43 11.23 15.75
CA VAL A 151 10.39 12.07 15.17
C VAL A 151 10.11 11.59 13.75
N SER A 152 8.85 11.43 13.40
CA SER A 152 8.50 10.95 12.08
C SER A 152 7.35 11.73 11.42
N GLY A 153 7.29 11.56 10.09
CA GLY A 153 6.22 12.05 9.25
C GLY A 153 5.60 10.96 8.41
N ILE A 154 4.29 11.03 8.23
CA ILE A 154 3.50 10.12 7.42
C ILE A 154 2.90 10.93 6.28
N ALA A 155 3.33 10.67 5.04
CA ALA A 155 2.81 11.33 3.86
C ALA A 155 1.65 10.53 3.26
N MET A 156 0.58 11.23 2.96
CA MET A 156 -0.67 10.67 2.45
C MET A 156 -0.95 11.17 1.05
N ALA A 157 -1.19 10.23 0.14
CA ALA A 157 -1.63 10.55 -1.21
C ALA A 157 -3.10 11.00 -1.22
N ARG A 158 -3.43 11.94 -2.10
CA ARG A 158 -4.83 12.30 -2.39
C ARG A 158 -5.56 11.13 -3.02
N TYR A 159 -6.84 11.02 -2.71
CA TYR A 159 -7.70 10.01 -3.32
C TYR A 159 -7.68 10.12 -4.86
N GLY A 160 -7.50 8.99 -5.54
CA GLY A 160 -7.44 8.93 -7.01
C GLY A 160 -6.09 9.27 -7.64
N GLN A 161 -5.10 9.73 -6.87
CA GLN A 161 -3.76 9.99 -7.38
C GLN A 161 -2.93 8.71 -7.53
N ASN A 162 -1.97 8.73 -8.46
CA ASN A 162 -1.03 7.63 -8.65
C ASN A 162 0.00 7.62 -7.51
N ALA A 163 -0.01 6.56 -6.69
CA ALA A 163 0.87 6.46 -5.53
C ALA A 163 2.37 6.52 -5.89
N LEU A 164 2.78 5.91 -7.00
CA LEU A 164 4.18 5.93 -7.45
C LEU A 164 4.64 7.34 -7.82
N GLU A 165 3.80 8.10 -8.52
CA GLU A 165 4.07 9.50 -8.89
C GLU A 165 4.15 10.38 -7.64
N VAL A 166 3.20 10.22 -6.71
CA VAL A 166 3.21 10.98 -5.43
C VAL A 166 4.47 10.70 -4.63
N ILE A 167 4.91 9.43 -4.54
CA ILE A 167 6.14 9.07 -3.83
C ILE A 167 7.37 9.65 -4.54
N HIS A 168 7.39 9.64 -5.87
CA HIS A 168 8.47 10.26 -6.65
C HIS A 168 8.59 11.75 -6.35
N ASN A 169 7.46 12.47 -6.42
CA ASN A 169 7.41 13.91 -6.11
C ASN A 169 7.82 14.20 -4.65
N LEU A 170 7.45 13.32 -3.72
CA LEU A 170 7.89 13.41 -2.31
C LEU A 170 9.40 13.24 -2.16
N LYS A 171 10.00 12.23 -2.80
CA LYS A 171 11.45 11.99 -2.76
C LYS A 171 12.24 13.12 -3.39
N GLU A 172 11.77 13.65 -4.51
CA GLU A 172 12.35 14.82 -5.14
C GLU A 172 12.30 16.03 -4.18
N LYS A 173 11.13 16.26 -3.57
CA LYS A 173 10.96 17.34 -2.59
C LYS A 173 11.82 17.18 -1.34
N ILE A 174 11.99 15.95 -0.84
CA ILE A 174 12.93 15.65 0.26
C ILE A 174 14.36 16.01 -0.16
N GLY A 175 14.77 15.66 -1.38
CA GLY A 175 16.09 16.04 -1.91
C GLY A 175 16.29 17.55 -1.95
N GLU A 176 15.28 18.30 -2.43
CA GLU A 176 15.34 19.78 -2.48
C GLU A 176 15.48 20.40 -1.08
N ILE A 177 14.67 19.95 -0.12
CA ILE A 177 14.67 20.54 1.22
C ILE A 177 15.86 20.10 2.08
N SER A 178 16.51 19.00 1.74
CA SER A 178 17.67 18.48 2.49
C SER A 178 18.81 19.47 2.53
N ALA A 179 19.00 20.27 1.48
CA ALA A 179 20.01 21.33 1.45
C ALA A 179 19.70 22.50 2.42
N GLY A 180 18.46 22.68 2.82
CA GLY A 180 18.01 23.72 3.77
C GLY A 180 17.85 23.23 5.21
N LEU A 181 18.13 21.95 5.48
CA LEU A 181 18.11 21.42 6.85
C LEU A 181 19.35 21.88 7.63
N PRO A 182 19.22 22.03 8.95
CA PRO A 182 20.39 22.27 9.81
C PRO A 182 21.43 21.15 9.65
N GLU A 183 22.70 21.50 9.86
CA GLU A 183 23.81 20.54 9.80
C GLU A 183 23.56 19.32 10.71
N GLY A 184 23.83 18.13 10.21
CA GLY A 184 23.65 16.87 10.95
C GLY A 184 22.20 16.33 10.98
N VAL A 185 21.21 17.03 10.41
CA VAL A 185 19.83 16.55 10.32
C VAL A 185 19.63 15.81 9.00
N THR A 186 19.10 14.58 9.10
CA THR A 186 18.77 13.74 7.95
C THR A 186 17.30 13.32 7.96
N ILE A 187 16.75 13.05 6.78
CA ILE A 187 15.42 12.47 6.61
C ILE A 187 15.62 11.09 5.99
N GLU A 188 15.21 10.04 6.70
CA GLU A 188 15.36 8.66 6.26
C GLU A 188 13.99 7.99 6.05
N SER A 189 13.86 7.23 4.95
CA SER A 189 12.67 6.45 4.67
C SER A 189 12.59 5.22 5.56
N VAL A 190 11.42 4.99 6.17
CA VAL A 190 11.14 3.80 6.99
C VAL A 190 10.02 2.93 6.40
N TYR A 191 9.19 3.50 5.53
CA TYR A 191 8.23 2.77 4.72
C TYR A 191 8.05 3.47 3.37
N ASP A 192 8.22 2.72 2.31
CA ASP A 192 8.11 3.19 0.93
C ASP A 192 7.31 2.22 0.08
N ARG A 193 6.06 2.59 -0.24
CA ARG A 193 5.19 1.75 -1.07
C ARG A 193 5.71 1.59 -2.50
N SER A 194 6.56 2.50 -3.01
CA SER A 194 7.10 2.38 -4.36
C SER A 194 7.96 1.13 -4.56
N GLU A 195 8.59 0.62 -3.51
CA GLU A 195 9.38 -0.62 -3.58
C GLU A 195 8.52 -1.85 -3.95
N LEU A 196 7.32 -1.96 -3.37
CA LEU A 196 6.38 -3.02 -3.75
C LEU A 196 5.94 -2.88 -5.21
N ILE A 197 5.63 -1.63 -5.64
CA ILE A 197 5.20 -1.36 -7.02
C ILE A 197 6.31 -1.71 -8.00
N HIS A 198 7.56 -1.34 -7.70
CA HIS A 198 8.72 -1.69 -8.54
C HIS A 198 8.93 -3.20 -8.61
N ARG A 199 8.90 -3.92 -7.48
CA ARG A 199 8.99 -5.39 -7.47
C ARG A 199 7.91 -6.04 -8.33
N ALA A 200 6.67 -5.56 -8.24
CA ALA A 200 5.57 -6.07 -9.05
C ALA A 200 5.81 -5.83 -10.56
N ILE A 201 6.28 -4.64 -10.93
CA ILE A 201 6.62 -4.29 -12.32
C ILE A 201 7.79 -5.16 -12.83
N ASP A 202 8.82 -5.35 -12.02
CA ASP A 202 10.00 -6.12 -12.41
C ASP A 202 9.67 -7.62 -12.53
N THR A 203 8.88 -8.17 -11.63
CA THR A 203 8.34 -9.53 -11.77
C THR A 203 7.59 -9.69 -13.08
N LEU A 204 6.73 -8.73 -13.43
CA LEU A 204 6.01 -8.79 -14.70
C LEU A 204 6.95 -8.72 -15.90
N LYS A 205 7.94 -7.80 -15.90
CA LYS A 205 8.94 -7.72 -16.99
C LYS A 205 9.68 -9.04 -17.16
N HIS A 206 10.08 -9.66 -16.05
CA HIS A 206 10.72 -10.99 -16.05
C HIS A 206 9.80 -12.04 -16.65
N THR A 207 8.56 -12.15 -16.17
CA THR A 207 7.57 -13.10 -16.70
C THR A 207 7.31 -12.89 -18.17
N LEU A 208 7.13 -11.64 -18.62
CA LEU A 208 6.95 -11.31 -20.04
C LEU A 208 8.15 -11.72 -20.90
N ALA A 209 9.38 -11.51 -20.39
CA ALA A 209 10.60 -11.90 -21.09
C ALA A 209 10.73 -13.42 -21.15
N GLU A 210 10.50 -14.14 -20.04
CA GLU A 210 10.51 -15.59 -19.98
C GLU A 210 9.47 -16.21 -20.91
N GLU A 211 8.22 -15.74 -20.88
CA GLU A 211 7.16 -16.19 -21.78
C GLU A 211 7.54 -15.96 -23.24
N SER A 212 8.08 -14.80 -23.57
CA SER A 212 8.53 -14.49 -24.93
C SER A 212 9.66 -15.41 -25.40
N ILE A 213 10.62 -15.72 -24.52
CA ILE A 213 11.73 -16.63 -24.81
C ILE A 213 11.22 -18.06 -24.99
N ILE A 214 10.37 -18.55 -24.09
CA ILE A 214 9.78 -19.90 -24.16
C ILE A 214 8.99 -20.04 -25.44
N VAL A 215 8.14 -19.06 -25.77
CA VAL A 215 7.35 -19.08 -27.01
C VAL A 215 8.24 -19.06 -28.24
N ALA A 216 9.27 -18.20 -28.26
CA ALA A 216 10.24 -18.18 -29.34
C ALA A 216 10.91 -19.53 -29.55
N LEU A 217 11.34 -20.17 -28.46
CA LEU A 217 11.98 -21.49 -28.48
C LEU A 217 10.99 -22.55 -28.98
N VAL A 218 9.77 -22.58 -28.47
CA VAL A 218 8.73 -23.51 -28.94
C VAL A 218 8.43 -23.32 -30.42
N CYS A 219 8.24 -22.06 -30.86
CA CYS A 219 8.03 -21.77 -32.28
C CYS A 219 9.19 -22.24 -33.16
N VAL A 220 10.43 -22.02 -32.70
CA VAL A 220 11.62 -22.48 -33.45
C VAL A 220 11.68 -24.00 -33.52
N VAL A 221 11.40 -24.70 -32.41
CA VAL A 221 11.45 -26.17 -32.34
C VAL A 221 10.35 -26.81 -33.18
N PHE A 222 9.13 -26.27 -33.14
CA PHE A 222 7.99 -26.83 -33.90
C PHE A 222 8.01 -26.44 -35.38
N LEU A 223 8.37 -25.21 -35.71
CA LEU A 223 8.38 -24.75 -37.09
C LEU A 223 9.71 -25.02 -37.78
N LEU A 224 10.81 -25.26 -37.03
CA LEU A 224 12.21 -25.36 -37.52
C LEU A 224 12.57 -24.23 -38.51
N HIS A 225 11.97 -23.04 -38.30
CA HIS A 225 12.16 -21.87 -39.15
C HIS A 225 12.18 -20.58 -38.31
N LEU A 226 13.37 -20.10 -37.97
CA LEU A 226 13.58 -18.94 -37.08
C LEU A 226 12.85 -17.67 -37.56
N ARG A 227 12.79 -17.45 -38.87
CA ARG A 227 12.12 -16.26 -39.44
C ARG A 227 10.60 -16.28 -39.25
N SER A 228 9.99 -17.46 -39.22
CA SER A 228 8.57 -17.59 -38.92
C SER A 228 8.28 -17.34 -37.42
N ALA A 229 9.18 -17.77 -36.52
CA ALA A 229 9.06 -17.46 -35.10
C ALA A 229 9.10 -15.95 -34.82
N LEU A 230 9.90 -15.19 -35.61
CA LEU A 230 9.97 -13.73 -35.51
C LEU A 230 8.61 -13.04 -35.72
N VAL A 231 7.73 -13.60 -36.55
CA VAL A 231 6.37 -13.04 -36.77
C VAL A 231 5.57 -13.08 -35.47
N ALA A 232 5.56 -14.22 -34.79
CA ALA A 232 4.85 -14.39 -33.51
C ALA A 232 5.48 -13.50 -32.41
N ILE A 233 6.81 -13.45 -32.33
CA ILE A 233 7.53 -12.65 -31.34
C ILE A 233 7.27 -11.15 -31.51
N LEU A 234 7.22 -10.64 -32.74
CA LEU A 234 6.97 -9.22 -33.02
C LEU A 234 5.50 -8.81 -32.77
N MET A 235 4.56 -9.75 -32.87
CA MET A 235 3.15 -9.48 -32.58
C MET A 235 2.92 -9.15 -31.10
N LEU A 236 3.65 -9.80 -30.19
CA LEU A 236 3.48 -9.65 -28.74
C LEU A 236 3.65 -8.22 -28.24
N PRO A 237 4.80 -7.56 -28.45
CA PRO A 237 4.97 -6.20 -27.94
C PRO A 237 3.98 -5.22 -28.57
N VAL A 238 3.58 -5.43 -29.83
CA VAL A 238 2.58 -4.56 -30.48
C VAL A 238 1.21 -4.72 -29.83
N GLY A 239 0.79 -5.96 -29.55
CA GLY A 239 -0.47 -6.25 -28.86
C GLY A 239 -0.52 -5.66 -27.44
N VAL A 240 0.58 -5.78 -26.70
CA VAL A 240 0.73 -5.18 -25.37
C VAL A 240 0.67 -3.65 -25.44
N LEU A 241 1.36 -3.05 -26.39
CA LEU A 241 1.35 -1.58 -26.58
C LEU A 241 -0.04 -1.03 -26.95
N ILE A 242 -0.82 -1.77 -27.75
CA ILE A 242 -2.22 -1.41 -28.04
C ILE A 242 -3.03 -1.33 -26.75
N SER A 243 -2.85 -2.30 -25.84
CA SER A 243 -3.52 -2.28 -24.54
C SER A 243 -3.11 -1.06 -23.71
N PHE A 244 -1.83 -0.72 -23.65
CA PHE A 244 -1.37 0.48 -22.94
C PHE A 244 -1.89 1.79 -23.56
N ILE A 245 -1.99 1.86 -24.90
CA ILE A 245 -2.60 3.02 -25.58
C ILE A 245 -4.07 3.14 -25.17
N ALA A 246 -4.83 2.04 -25.19
CA ALA A 246 -6.23 2.04 -24.77
C ALA A 246 -6.39 2.46 -23.31
N MET A 247 -5.56 1.93 -22.40
CA MET A 247 -5.53 2.35 -21.00
C MET A 247 -5.30 3.86 -20.84
N ARG A 248 -4.32 4.40 -21.57
CA ARG A 248 -4.02 5.85 -21.50
C ARG A 248 -5.17 6.71 -22.01
N LEU A 249 -5.81 6.32 -23.10
CA LEU A 249 -6.96 7.04 -23.65
C LEU A 249 -8.16 7.05 -22.70
N LEU A 250 -8.32 6.01 -21.91
CA LEU A 250 -9.37 5.87 -20.90
C LEU A 250 -8.97 6.41 -19.50
N GLY A 251 -7.76 6.98 -19.35
CA GLY A 251 -7.28 7.49 -18.08
C GLY A 251 -7.04 6.42 -17.00
N MET A 252 -6.82 5.16 -17.42
CA MET A 252 -6.57 4.05 -16.51
C MET A 252 -5.11 3.98 -16.09
N ASN A 253 -4.87 3.84 -14.80
CA ASN A 253 -3.53 3.62 -14.26
C ASN A 253 -3.11 2.15 -14.39
N SER A 254 -1.82 1.93 -14.63
CA SER A 254 -1.23 0.59 -14.58
C SER A 254 -1.13 0.13 -13.13
N ASN A 255 -1.72 -1.01 -12.81
CA ASN A 255 -1.67 -1.65 -11.50
C ASN A 255 -1.44 -3.17 -11.66
N LEU A 256 -1.25 -3.88 -10.55
CA LEU A 256 -0.97 -5.31 -10.56
C LEU A 256 -2.03 -6.12 -11.31
N MET A 257 -3.31 -5.76 -11.14
CA MET A 257 -4.42 -6.45 -11.81
C MET A 257 -4.44 -6.17 -13.31
N SER A 258 -4.20 -4.92 -13.74
CA SER A 258 -4.14 -4.58 -15.16
C SER A 258 -2.96 -5.26 -15.86
N LEU A 259 -1.82 -5.35 -15.20
CA LEU A 259 -0.65 -6.05 -15.74
C LEU A 259 -0.87 -7.57 -15.80
N GLY A 260 -1.54 -8.14 -14.79
CA GLY A 260 -1.97 -9.54 -14.80
C GLY A 260 -2.93 -9.85 -15.94
N GLY A 261 -3.84 -8.93 -16.28
CA GLY A 261 -4.73 -9.06 -17.42
C GLY A 261 -3.99 -9.14 -18.76
N ILE A 262 -2.93 -8.36 -18.92
CA ILE A 262 -2.05 -8.41 -20.09
C ILE A 262 -1.31 -9.75 -20.15
N ALA A 263 -0.71 -10.20 -19.06
CA ALA A 263 0.00 -11.48 -19.00
C ALA A 263 -0.90 -12.66 -19.42
N ILE A 264 -2.14 -12.71 -18.90
CA ILE A 264 -3.11 -13.74 -19.31
C ILE A 264 -3.45 -13.67 -20.82
N ALA A 265 -3.47 -12.48 -21.40
CA ALA A 265 -3.82 -12.32 -22.82
C ALA A 265 -2.69 -12.77 -23.76
N ILE A 266 -1.43 -12.75 -23.33
CA ILE A 266 -0.26 -13.08 -24.16
C ILE A 266 -0.34 -14.47 -24.76
N GLY A 267 -0.69 -15.48 -23.96
CA GLY A 267 -0.84 -16.84 -24.46
C GLY A 267 -1.82 -16.95 -25.62
N ALA A 268 -2.99 -16.35 -25.47
CA ALA A 268 -4.02 -16.37 -26.52
C ALA A 268 -3.66 -15.52 -27.75
N MET A 269 -2.91 -14.43 -27.57
CA MET A 269 -2.41 -13.61 -28.69
C MET A 269 -1.44 -14.40 -29.58
N ILE A 270 -0.54 -15.17 -28.95
CA ILE A 270 0.47 -15.94 -29.67
C ILE A 270 -0.18 -17.08 -30.47
N ASP A 271 -1.15 -17.74 -29.89
CA ASP A 271 -1.84 -18.89 -30.50
C ASP A 271 -2.40 -18.51 -31.89
N ALA A 272 -3.04 -17.36 -31.99
CA ALA A 272 -3.55 -16.85 -33.28
C ALA A 272 -2.44 -16.68 -34.33
N ALA A 273 -1.29 -16.15 -33.95
CA ALA A 273 -0.16 -15.99 -34.86
C ALA A 273 0.44 -17.33 -35.28
N ILE A 274 0.58 -18.28 -34.35
CA ILE A 274 1.14 -19.61 -34.63
C ILE A 274 0.27 -20.38 -35.60
N VAL A 275 -1.05 -20.42 -35.38
CA VAL A 275 -1.99 -21.12 -36.27
C VAL A 275 -1.96 -20.54 -37.69
N MET A 276 -1.89 -19.21 -37.81
CA MET A 276 -1.78 -18.54 -39.12
C MET A 276 -0.47 -18.91 -39.85
N ILE A 277 0.66 -18.90 -39.10
CA ILE A 277 1.98 -19.25 -39.63
C ILE A 277 2.02 -20.72 -40.08
N GLU A 278 1.49 -21.62 -39.26
CA GLU A 278 1.42 -23.06 -39.56
C GLU A 278 0.62 -23.32 -40.82
N ASN A 279 -0.55 -22.69 -40.96
CA ASN A 279 -1.35 -22.83 -42.19
C ASN A 279 -0.63 -22.28 -43.42
N ALA A 280 0.05 -21.15 -43.27
CA ALA A 280 0.89 -20.61 -44.35
C ALA A 280 2.02 -21.57 -44.77
N HIS A 281 2.67 -22.23 -43.79
CA HIS A 281 3.68 -23.27 -44.05
C HIS A 281 3.09 -24.44 -44.84
N LYS A 282 1.90 -24.92 -44.49
CA LYS A 282 1.21 -26.02 -45.18
C LYS A 282 0.86 -25.65 -46.63
N HIS A 283 0.44 -24.42 -46.90
CA HIS A 283 0.16 -23.94 -48.25
C HIS A 283 1.42 -23.80 -49.08
N ILE A 284 2.52 -23.30 -48.49
CA ILE A 284 3.81 -23.16 -49.19
C ILE A 284 4.45 -24.53 -49.47
N GLU A 285 4.31 -25.50 -48.52
CA GLU A 285 4.82 -26.88 -48.70
C GLU A 285 4.18 -27.59 -49.93
N ARG A 286 2.93 -27.22 -50.29
CA ARG A 286 2.21 -27.79 -51.43
C ARG A 286 2.64 -27.20 -52.77
N LEU A 287 3.44 -26.13 -52.79
CA LEU A 287 3.91 -25.52 -54.02
C LEU A 287 4.99 -26.37 -54.70
N PRO A 288 5.07 -26.38 -56.05
CA PRO A 288 6.15 -27.02 -56.80
C PRO A 288 7.52 -26.42 -56.43
N GLU A 289 8.60 -27.21 -56.54
CA GLU A 289 9.97 -26.74 -56.17
C GLU A 289 10.40 -25.47 -56.95
N ASN A 290 9.90 -25.25 -58.18
CA ASN A 290 10.22 -24.14 -59.05
C ASN A 290 9.17 -22.99 -58.99
N HIS A 291 8.48 -22.79 -57.84
CA HIS A 291 7.49 -21.76 -57.66
C HIS A 291 8.09 -20.35 -57.75
N THR A 292 7.34 -19.42 -58.33
CA THR A 292 7.69 -18.00 -58.40
C THR A 292 7.39 -17.29 -57.07
N HIS A 293 7.90 -16.06 -56.95
CA HIS A 293 7.55 -15.21 -55.80
C HIS A 293 6.04 -14.88 -55.76
N GLY A 294 5.40 -14.81 -56.94
CA GLY A 294 3.95 -14.62 -57.08
C GLY A 294 3.15 -15.78 -56.51
N ASP A 295 3.50 -17.02 -56.86
CA ASP A 295 2.82 -18.24 -56.38
C ASP A 295 2.87 -18.36 -54.87
N ARG A 296 4.00 -17.98 -54.30
CA ARG A 296 4.18 -17.96 -52.86
C ARG A 296 3.29 -16.92 -52.15
N THR A 297 3.16 -15.75 -52.74
CA THR A 297 2.27 -14.68 -52.26
C THR A 297 0.81 -15.14 -52.32
N GLU A 298 0.39 -15.77 -53.40
CA GLU A 298 -0.96 -16.30 -53.55
C GLU A 298 -1.24 -17.42 -52.53
N ALA A 299 -0.29 -18.32 -52.30
CA ALA A 299 -0.40 -19.36 -51.29
C ALA A 299 -0.56 -18.79 -49.88
N MET A 300 0.19 -17.74 -49.53
CA MET A 300 0.04 -17.06 -48.21
C MET A 300 -1.31 -16.34 -48.12
N ILE A 301 -1.79 -15.68 -49.17
CA ILE A 301 -3.11 -15.06 -49.21
C ILE A 301 -4.21 -16.12 -49.02
N ALA A 302 -4.09 -17.26 -49.70
CA ALA A 302 -5.04 -18.35 -49.59
C ALA A 302 -5.07 -18.91 -48.13
N ALA A 303 -3.90 -19.13 -47.52
CA ALA A 303 -3.79 -19.56 -46.16
C ALA A 303 -4.44 -18.57 -45.17
N CYS A 304 -4.21 -17.26 -45.35
CA CYS A 304 -4.83 -16.22 -44.52
C CYS A 304 -6.35 -16.16 -44.67
N LYS A 305 -6.86 -16.32 -45.89
CA LYS A 305 -8.30 -16.36 -46.17
C LYS A 305 -8.99 -17.57 -45.56
N GLU A 306 -8.31 -18.72 -45.53
CA GLU A 306 -8.83 -19.97 -44.97
C GLU A 306 -9.01 -19.90 -43.46
N VAL A 307 -7.99 -19.45 -42.72
CA VAL A 307 -7.95 -19.51 -41.27
C VAL A 307 -8.30 -18.19 -40.59
N GLY A 308 -8.08 -17.06 -41.28
CA GLY A 308 -8.28 -15.72 -40.72
C GLY A 308 -9.66 -15.47 -40.10
N PRO A 309 -10.78 -15.80 -40.79
CA PRO A 309 -12.10 -15.64 -40.19
C PRO A 309 -12.30 -16.48 -38.91
N ALA A 310 -11.87 -17.73 -38.92
CA ALA A 310 -12.00 -18.61 -37.77
C ALA A 310 -11.20 -18.10 -36.56
N LEU A 311 -10.00 -17.63 -36.76
CA LEU A 311 -9.15 -17.04 -35.71
C LEU A 311 -9.76 -15.72 -35.18
N PHE A 312 -10.20 -14.84 -36.08
CA PHE A 312 -10.84 -13.58 -35.67
C PHE A 312 -12.07 -13.84 -34.79
N PHE A 313 -12.97 -14.72 -35.22
CA PHE A 313 -14.16 -15.04 -34.41
C PHE A 313 -13.82 -15.77 -33.12
N SER A 314 -12.83 -16.66 -33.12
CA SER A 314 -12.34 -17.31 -31.89
C SER A 314 -11.85 -16.28 -30.87
N LEU A 315 -10.99 -15.35 -31.27
CA LEU A 315 -10.50 -14.29 -30.39
C LEU A 315 -11.62 -13.33 -29.95
N LEU A 316 -12.57 -13.04 -30.85
CA LEU A 316 -13.74 -12.22 -30.54
C LEU A 316 -14.63 -12.91 -29.48
N ILE A 317 -14.88 -14.21 -29.60
CA ILE A 317 -15.65 -14.97 -28.62
C ILE A 317 -14.94 -14.96 -27.26
N ILE A 318 -13.61 -15.16 -27.21
CA ILE A 318 -12.83 -15.07 -25.98
C ILE A 318 -12.92 -13.66 -25.39
N THR A 319 -12.85 -12.62 -26.21
CA THR A 319 -13.01 -11.22 -25.78
C THR A 319 -14.38 -10.99 -25.13
N VAL A 320 -15.46 -11.42 -25.83
CA VAL A 320 -16.85 -11.26 -25.36
C VAL A 320 -17.12 -12.10 -24.11
N SER A 321 -16.48 -13.27 -23.95
CA SER A 321 -16.65 -14.13 -22.77
C SER A 321 -16.24 -13.46 -21.45
N PHE A 322 -15.48 -12.37 -21.50
CA PHE A 322 -15.08 -11.57 -20.33
C PHE A 322 -16.06 -10.44 -19.99
N LEU A 323 -17.07 -10.17 -20.83
CA LEU A 323 -18.08 -9.13 -20.53
C LEU A 323 -18.78 -9.32 -19.17
N PRO A 324 -19.11 -10.55 -18.69
CA PRO A 324 -19.72 -10.73 -17.39
C PRO A 324 -18.89 -10.18 -16.21
N VAL A 325 -17.56 -10.06 -16.35
CA VAL A 325 -16.71 -9.47 -15.29
C VAL A 325 -17.03 -8.00 -15.07
N PHE A 326 -17.54 -7.29 -16.07
CA PHE A 326 -17.94 -5.89 -15.95
C PHE A 326 -19.28 -5.69 -15.21
N THR A 327 -20.01 -6.75 -14.94
CA THR A 327 -21.25 -6.71 -14.13
C THR A 327 -20.98 -6.92 -12.65
N LEU A 328 -19.72 -7.16 -12.25
CA LEU A 328 -19.34 -7.25 -10.85
C LEU A 328 -19.46 -5.86 -10.21
N GLU A 329 -20.08 -5.83 -9.05
CA GLU A 329 -20.32 -4.61 -8.26
C GLU A 329 -19.36 -4.56 -7.06
N ASP A 330 -19.42 -3.46 -6.31
CA ASP A 330 -18.68 -3.24 -5.05
C ASP A 330 -17.16 -3.49 -5.13
N GLN A 331 -16.61 -4.26 -4.23
CA GLN A 331 -15.17 -4.51 -4.09
C GLN A 331 -14.65 -5.42 -5.20
N GLU A 332 -15.40 -6.45 -5.56
CA GLU A 332 -15.06 -7.37 -6.64
C GLU A 332 -14.95 -6.62 -7.98
N GLY A 333 -15.92 -5.74 -8.26
CA GLY A 333 -15.88 -4.91 -9.46
C GLY A 333 -14.63 -4.03 -9.52
N ARG A 334 -14.29 -3.36 -8.42
CA ARG A 334 -13.10 -2.50 -8.35
C ARG A 334 -11.80 -3.29 -8.52
N LEU A 335 -11.74 -4.52 -7.99
CA LEU A 335 -10.55 -5.37 -8.05
C LEU A 335 -10.37 -5.95 -9.46
N PHE A 336 -11.41 -6.52 -10.06
CA PHE A 336 -11.31 -7.27 -11.30
C PHE A 336 -11.51 -6.43 -12.57
N SER A 337 -12.17 -5.27 -12.51
CA SER A 337 -12.37 -4.42 -13.70
C SER A 337 -11.07 -4.04 -14.41
N PRO A 338 -9.97 -3.62 -13.74
CA PRO A 338 -8.72 -3.32 -14.43
C PRO A 338 -8.15 -4.51 -15.20
N LEU A 339 -8.24 -5.73 -14.64
CA LEU A 339 -7.82 -6.97 -15.27
C LEU A 339 -8.68 -7.26 -16.51
N ALA A 340 -10.01 -7.15 -16.37
CA ALA A 340 -10.95 -7.40 -17.45
C ALA A 340 -10.75 -6.43 -18.62
N TYR A 341 -10.59 -5.12 -18.34
CA TYR A 341 -10.32 -4.11 -19.36
C TYR A 341 -9.04 -4.41 -20.13
N THR A 342 -7.93 -4.62 -19.45
CA THR A 342 -6.63 -4.82 -20.10
C THR A 342 -6.57 -6.11 -20.89
N LYS A 343 -7.15 -7.21 -20.37
CA LYS A 343 -7.29 -8.46 -21.10
C LYS A 343 -8.16 -8.26 -22.36
N THR A 344 -9.31 -7.60 -22.23
CA THR A 344 -10.22 -7.34 -23.36
C THR A 344 -9.53 -6.48 -24.43
N PHE A 345 -8.80 -5.43 -24.05
CA PHE A 345 -8.06 -4.60 -25.01
C PHE A 345 -6.94 -5.37 -25.72
N SER A 346 -6.18 -6.16 -24.97
CA SER A 346 -5.13 -7.01 -25.54
C SER A 346 -5.70 -8.03 -26.53
N MET A 347 -6.81 -8.66 -26.18
CA MET A 347 -7.48 -9.65 -27.04
C MET A 347 -8.11 -9.02 -28.29
N ALA A 348 -8.76 -7.86 -28.15
CA ALA A 348 -9.29 -7.11 -29.27
C ALA A 348 -8.15 -6.63 -30.20
N GLY A 349 -7.06 -6.14 -29.62
CA GLY A 349 -5.84 -5.82 -30.35
C GLY A 349 -5.27 -7.02 -31.10
N ALA A 350 -5.19 -8.18 -30.45
CA ALA A 350 -4.72 -9.42 -31.08
C ALA A 350 -5.61 -9.87 -32.24
N ALA A 351 -6.93 -9.79 -32.08
CA ALA A 351 -7.88 -10.11 -33.15
C ALA A 351 -7.68 -9.19 -34.37
N LEU A 352 -7.47 -7.89 -34.13
CA LEU A 352 -7.17 -6.96 -35.22
C LEU A 352 -5.80 -7.24 -35.86
N LEU A 353 -4.76 -7.49 -35.06
CA LEU A 353 -3.42 -7.78 -35.54
C LEU A 353 -3.33 -9.10 -36.31
N SER A 354 -4.11 -10.10 -35.95
CA SER A 354 -4.13 -11.40 -36.61
C SER A 354 -4.56 -11.31 -38.07
N VAL A 355 -5.47 -10.38 -38.39
CA VAL A 355 -5.95 -10.17 -39.79
C VAL A 355 -5.24 -9.04 -40.53
N THR A 356 -4.45 -8.22 -39.86
CA THR A 356 -3.75 -7.08 -40.47
C THR A 356 -2.24 -7.26 -40.45
N LEU A 357 -1.60 -7.21 -39.28
CA LEU A 357 -0.15 -7.21 -39.14
C LEU A 357 0.47 -8.60 -39.42
N VAL A 358 -0.13 -9.67 -38.89
CA VAL A 358 0.41 -11.03 -39.04
C VAL A 358 0.56 -11.45 -40.50
N PRO A 359 -0.44 -11.29 -41.38
CA PRO A 359 -0.27 -11.57 -42.80
C PRO A 359 0.88 -10.80 -43.46
N VAL A 360 1.03 -9.51 -43.13
CA VAL A 360 2.11 -8.66 -43.69
C VAL A 360 3.48 -9.13 -43.17
N LEU A 361 3.62 -9.41 -41.89
CA LEU A 361 4.86 -9.93 -41.32
C LEU A 361 5.22 -11.29 -41.90
N MET A 362 4.24 -12.17 -42.16
CA MET A 362 4.48 -13.45 -42.82
C MET A 362 5.04 -13.26 -44.23
N MET A 363 4.49 -12.34 -45.02
CA MET A 363 5.00 -12.05 -46.36
C MET A 363 6.44 -11.48 -46.33
N LEU A 364 6.78 -10.72 -45.31
CA LEU A 364 8.12 -10.13 -45.17
C LEU A 364 9.16 -11.15 -44.65
N PHE A 365 8.82 -11.93 -43.65
CA PHE A 365 9.76 -12.77 -42.91
C PHE A 365 9.79 -14.23 -43.36
N ILE A 366 8.67 -14.82 -43.77
CA ILE A 366 8.63 -16.22 -44.19
C ILE A 366 9.25 -16.33 -45.61
N ARG A 367 10.57 -16.49 -45.64
CA ARG A 367 11.37 -16.62 -46.87
C ARG A 367 12.31 -17.83 -46.78
N GLY A 368 12.69 -18.42 -47.91
CA GLY A 368 13.62 -19.54 -47.99
C GLY A 368 12.92 -20.90 -48.05
N LYS A 369 13.70 -21.98 -47.91
CA LYS A 369 13.15 -23.35 -47.87
C LYS A 369 12.56 -23.63 -46.53
N ILE A 370 11.28 -24.03 -46.50
CA ILE A 370 10.57 -24.46 -45.30
C ILE A 370 10.71 -25.96 -45.21
N MET A 371 11.02 -26.47 -44.01
CA MET A 371 11.10 -27.90 -43.76
C MET A 371 9.69 -28.49 -43.73
N PRO A 372 9.41 -29.54 -44.53
CA PRO A 372 8.11 -30.23 -44.47
C PRO A 372 7.79 -30.72 -43.07
N GLU A 373 6.54 -30.59 -42.65
CA GLU A 373 6.07 -31.02 -41.33
C GLU A 373 6.40 -32.51 -41.03
N ALA A 374 6.27 -33.36 -42.04
CA ALA A 374 6.57 -34.79 -41.95
C ALA A 374 8.07 -35.09 -41.70
N LYS A 375 9.00 -34.15 -41.96
CA LYS A 375 10.44 -34.32 -41.73
C LYS A 375 10.90 -33.80 -40.37
N ASN A 376 10.05 -33.02 -39.67
CA ASN A 376 10.36 -32.52 -38.34
C ASN A 376 10.38 -33.68 -37.33
N PRO A 377 11.53 -33.96 -36.65
CA PRO A 377 11.64 -35.08 -35.72
C PRO A 377 10.69 -34.97 -34.53
N VAL A 378 10.43 -33.73 -34.04
CA VAL A 378 9.51 -33.47 -32.92
C VAL A 378 8.06 -33.78 -33.32
N ASN A 379 7.62 -33.28 -34.48
CA ASN A 379 6.28 -33.56 -34.98
C ASN A 379 6.09 -35.05 -35.26
N ARG A 380 7.10 -35.72 -35.82
CA ARG A 380 7.06 -37.18 -36.03
C ARG A 380 6.88 -37.95 -34.73
N PHE A 381 7.63 -37.57 -33.69
CA PHE A 381 7.50 -38.23 -32.38
C PHE A 381 6.11 -37.98 -31.78
N LEU A 382 5.62 -36.74 -31.82
CA LEU A 382 4.27 -36.43 -31.32
C LEU A 382 3.16 -37.14 -32.12
N ILE A 383 3.26 -37.16 -33.42
CA ILE A 383 2.30 -37.89 -34.29
C ILE A 383 2.34 -39.40 -34.00
N TRP A 384 3.55 -39.96 -33.79
CA TRP A 384 3.71 -41.38 -33.42
C TRP A 384 3.04 -41.69 -32.08
N VAL A 385 3.15 -40.83 -31.08
CA VAL A 385 2.46 -41.00 -29.77
C VAL A 385 0.96 -40.76 -29.89
N TYR A 386 0.53 -39.72 -30.62
CA TYR A 386 -0.88 -39.33 -30.70
C TYR A 386 -1.73 -40.28 -31.56
N ARG A 387 -1.17 -40.80 -32.64
CA ARG A 387 -1.90 -41.64 -33.60
C ARG A 387 -2.57 -42.89 -32.98
N PRO A 388 -1.90 -43.68 -32.11
CA PRO A 388 -2.56 -44.81 -31.44
C PRO A 388 -3.61 -44.33 -30.42
N ILE A 389 -3.39 -43.20 -29.76
CA ILE A 389 -4.35 -42.66 -28.79
C ILE A 389 -5.66 -42.27 -29.49
N ILE A 390 -5.58 -41.48 -30.58
CA ILE A 390 -6.76 -41.05 -31.32
C ILE A 390 -7.50 -42.26 -31.93
N ALA A 391 -6.79 -43.25 -32.46
CA ALA A 391 -7.36 -44.45 -32.99
C ALA A 391 -8.13 -45.23 -31.90
N TRP A 392 -7.55 -45.36 -30.72
CA TRP A 392 -8.19 -46.02 -29.58
C TRP A 392 -9.44 -45.24 -29.12
N VAL A 393 -9.34 -43.93 -28.94
CA VAL A 393 -10.47 -43.05 -28.56
C VAL A 393 -11.62 -43.14 -29.56
N MET A 394 -11.31 -43.14 -30.87
CA MET A 394 -12.33 -43.23 -31.93
C MET A 394 -12.97 -44.60 -32.01
N CYS A 395 -12.26 -45.68 -31.69
CA CYS A 395 -12.84 -47.02 -31.58
C CYS A 395 -13.76 -47.15 -30.38
N TRP A 396 -13.34 -46.62 -29.22
CA TRP A 396 -14.04 -46.77 -27.94
C TRP A 396 -14.78 -45.47 -27.54
N LYS A 397 -15.56 -44.90 -28.46
CA LYS A 397 -16.26 -43.60 -28.27
C LYS A 397 -17.09 -43.54 -26.98
N LYS A 398 -17.92 -44.62 -26.75
CA LYS A 398 -18.78 -44.67 -25.56
C LYS A 398 -17.97 -44.76 -24.26
N THR A 399 -16.92 -45.57 -24.25
CA THR A 399 -16.02 -45.71 -23.09
C THR A 399 -15.31 -44.38 -22.79
N THR A 400 -14.85 -43.65 -23.80
CA THR A 400 -14.22 -42.34 -23.63
C THR A 400 -15.19 -41.32 -23.04
N ILE A 401 -16.46 -41.29 -23.52
CA ILE A 401 -17.48 -40.40 -22.95
C ILE A 401 -17.78 -40.79 -21.50
N VAL A 402 -17.94 -42.09 -21.20
CA VAL A 402 -18.19 -42.54 -19.82
C VAL A 402 -16.99 -42.18 -18.92
N ALA A 403 -15.75 -42.40 -19.39
CA ALA A 403 -14.55 -42.04 -18.65
C ALA A 403 -14.49 -40.53 -18.37
N ALA A 404 -14.84 -39.69 -19.34
CA ALA A 404 -14.90 -38.23 -19.16
C ALA A 404 -15.97 -37.83 -18.13
N ILE A 405 -17.17 -38.46 -18.16
CA ILE A 405 -18.22 -38.20 -17.17
C ILE A 405 -17.77 -38.65 -15.78
N VAL A 406 -17.16 -39.84 -15.67
CA VAL A 406 -16.61 -40.31 -14.39
C VAL A 406 -15.54 -39.37 -13.85
N ALA A 407 -14.61 -38.92 -14.70
CA ALA A 407 -13.58 -37.95 -14.30
C ALA A 407 -14.23 -36.66 -13.81
N LEU A 408 -15.26 -36.14 -14.49
CA LEU A 408 -16.01 -34.96 -14.06
C LEU A 408 -16.67 -35.17 -12.69
N VAL A 409 -17.35 -36.29 -12.49
CA VAL A 409 -18.02 -36.61 -11.21
C VAL A 409 -16.98 -36.75 -10.08
N VAL A 410 -15.88 -37.45 -10.34
CA VAL A 410 -14.81 -37.62 -9.35
C VAL A 410 -14.16 -36.26 -8.99
N SER A 411 -14.06 -35.34 -9.95
CA SER A 411 -13.51 -33.99 -9.71
C SER A 411 -14.37 -33.12 -8.78
N ILE A 412 -15.66 -33.47 -8.60
CA ILE A 412 -16.55 -32.78 -7.65
C ILE A 412 -16.05 -32.97 -6.21
N TYR A 413 -15.50 -34.13 -5.88
CA TYR A 413 -15.04 -34.42 -4.54
C TYR A 413 -13.85 -33.52 -4.11
N PRO A 414 -12.72 -33.44 -4.84
CA PRO A 414 -11.67 -32.47 -4.49
C PRO A 414 -12.17 -31.02 -4.58
N ALA A 415 -13.03 -30.69 -5.55
CA ALA A 415 -13.59 -29.34 -5.66
C ALA A 415 -14.40 -28.93 -4.42
N SER A 416 -15.19 -29.88 -3.85
CA SER A 416 -15.94 -29.62 -2.61
C SER A 416 -15.07 -29.47 -1.35
N LYS A 417 -13.80 -29.86 -1.42
CA LYS A 417 -12.82 -29.74 -0.33
C LYS A 417 -11.92 -28.49 -0.45
N LEU A 418 -11.99 -27.78 -1.57
CA LEU A 418 -11.27 -26.53 -1.73
C LEU A 418 -11.88 -25.48 -0.79
N GLY A 419 -11.02 -24.83 -0.02
CA GLY A 419 -11.40 -23.64 0.75
C GLY A 419 -11.67 -22.46 -0.17
N SER A 420 -12.41 -21.49 0.33
CA SER A 420 -12.60 -20.20 -0.34
C SER A 420 -12.05 -19.07 0.52
N GLU A 421 -11.34 -18.15 -0.09
CA GLU A 421 -10.85 -16.95 0.55
C GLU A 421 -11.10 -15.72 -0.35
N PHE A 422 -11.20 -14.55 0.25
CA PHE A 422 -11.48 -13.31 -0.49
C PHE A 422 -10.28 -12.87 -1.34
N MET A 423 -9.09 -12.91 -0.75
CA MET A 423 -7.83 -12.57 -1.44
C MET A 423 -6.70 -13.48 -0.98
N PRO A 424 -5.82 -13.92 -1.90
CA PRO A 424 -4.61 -14.62 -1.52
C PRO A 424 -3.69 -13.72 -0.68
N THR A 425 -2.81 -14.33 0.09
CA THR A 425 -1.80 -13.60 0.87
C THR A 425 -0.84 -12.87 -0.07
N LEU A 426 -0.82 -11.54 0.00
CA LEU A 426 0.14 -10.72 -0.73
C LEU A 426 1.48 -10.75 0.00
N ASN A 427 2.57 -11.02 -0.70
CA ASN A 427 3.91 -10.83 -0.15
C ASN A 427 4.39 -9.41 -0.48
N GLU A 428 4.29 -8.52 0.48
CA GLU A 428 4.73 -7.13 0.32
C GLU A 428 6.24 -6.95 0.54
N GLY A 429 6.95 -8.02 1.01
CA GLY A 429 8.38 -7.96 1.38
C GLY A 429 8.65 -7.11 2.63
N THR A 430 7.59 -6.62 3.26
CA THR A 430 7.60 -5.85 4.50
C THR A 430 6.53 -6.44 5.41
N LEU A 431 6.89 -6.78 6.64
CA LEU A 431 5.94 -7.28 7.62
C LEU A 431 5.36 -6.12 8.44
N PHE A 432 4.16 -6.34 8.94
CA PHE A 432 3.47 -5.39 9.79
C PHE A 432 3.01 -6.08 11.07
N TYR A 433 3.66 -5.76 12.17
CA TYR A 433 3.35 -6.30 13.48
C TYR A 433 2.46 -5.34 14.24
N MET A 434 1.26 -5.79 14.62
CA MET A 434 0.22 -4.98 15.25
C MET A 434 -0.22 -5.59 16.58
N PRO A 435 0.62 -5.60 17.61
CA PRO A 435 0.20 -6.10 18.92
C PRO A 435 -0.84 -5.17 19.56
N ALA A 436 -1.74 -5.77 20.30
CA ALA A 436 -2.71 -5.08 21.13
C ALA A 436 -2.40 -5.33 22.59
N SER A 437 -2.36 -4.27 23.40
CA SER A 437 -2.19 -4.35 24.83
C SER A 437 -3.47 -3.99 25.58
N LEU A 438 -3.44 -4.08 26.91
CA LEU A 438 -4.59 -3.71 27.74
C LEU A 438 -4.84 -2.20 27.69
N PRO A 439 -6.10 -1.75 27.71
CA PRO A 439 -6.48 -0.33 27.71
C PRO A 439 -5.93 0.39 28.94
N GLY A 440 -5.69 1.70 28.80
CA GLY A 440 -5.20 2.54 29.89
C GLY A 440 -3.68 2.47 30.10
N MET A 441 -2.92 1.93 29.14
CA MET A 441 -1.47 1.96 29.16
C MET A 441 -0.96 3.41 29.09
N SER A 442 -0.03 3.78 29.98
CA SER A 442 0.61 5.09 29.93
C SER A 442 1.52 5.21 28.71
N ILE A 443 1.70 6.42 28.20
CA ILE A 443 2.59 6.69 27.06
C ILE A 443 4.05 6.27 27.35
N THR A 444 4.50 6.42 28.59
CA THR A 444 5.84 5.97 29.02
C THR A 444 5.98 4.46 28.94
N LYS A 445 4.96 3.71 29.42
CA LYS A 445 4.97 2.25 29.33
C LYS A 445 4.86 1.75 27.90
N ALA A 446 4.09 2.44 27.08
CA ALA A 446 4.03 2.17 25.63
C ALA A 446 5.40 2.36 24.97
N ALA A 447 6.14 3.42 25.32
CA ALA A 447 7.49 3.65 24.81
C ALA A 447 8.48 2.52 25.18
N GLU A 448 8.51 2.11 26.46
CA GLU A 448 9.35 1.01 26.93
C GLU A 448 9.03 -0.31 26.22
N LEU A 449 7.74 -0.63 26.08
CA LEU A 449 7.29 -1.86 25.43
C LEU A 449 7.65 -1.85 23.94
N LEU A 450 7.36 -0.75 23.24
CA LEU A 450 7.66 -0.59 21.83
C LEU A 450 9.15 -0.73 21.56
N GLN A 451 10.00 -0.06 22.33
CA GLN A 451 11.45 -0.15 22.20
C GLN A 451 11.97 -1.57 22.44
N THR A 452 11.42 -2.26 23.46
CA THR A 452 11.79 -3.65 23.76
C THR A 452 11.42 -4.58 22.61
N GLN A 453 10.20 -4.46 22.09
CA GLN A 453 9.72 -5.24 20.94
C GLN A 453 10.59 -4.99 19.70
N ASN A 454 10.83 -3.74 19.37
CA ASN A 454 11.64 -3.38 18.20
C ASN A 454 13.09 -3.88 18.32
N LYS A 455 13.67 -3.82 19.52
CA LYS A 455 15.02 -4.36 19.77
C LYS A 455 15.08 -5.87 19.55
N ILE A 456 14.06 -6.62 20.01
CA ILE A 456 13.97 -8.06 19.76
C ILE A 456 13.83 -8.35 18.28
N ILE A 457 12.92 -7.67 17.58
CA ILE A 457 12.71 -7.86 16.15
C ILE A 457 13.99 -7.53 15.36
N LYS A 458 14.66 -6.43 15.70
CA LYS A 458 15.91 -6.01 15.04
C LYS A 458 17.05 -7.00 15.22
N SER A 459 17.02 -7.84 16.25
CA SER A 459 18.05 -8.86 16.48
C SER A 459 18.03 -10.03 15.47
N PHE A 460 16.95 -10.19 14.70
CA PHE A 460 16.86 -11.20 13.65
C PHE A 460 17.71 -10.79 12.44
N PRO A 461 18.58 -11.69 11.92
CA PRO A 461 19.50 -11.38 10.82
C PRO A 461 18.80 -10.95 9.52
N GLU A 462 17.59 -11.42 9.30
CA GLU A 462 16.76 -11.16 8.12
C GLU A 462 16.14 -9.74 8.13
N VAL A 463 16.19 -9.05 9.26
CA VAL A 463 15.58 -7.72 9.42
C VAL A 463 16.55 -6.63 9.02
N ALA A 464 16.16 -5.80 8.06
CA ALA A 464 16.91 -4.62 7.63
C ALA A 464 16.67 -3.42 8.55
N SER A 465 15.40 -3.09 8.84
CA SER A 465 15.03 -2.01 9.76
C SER A 465 13.68 -2.28 10.42
N VAL A 466 13.49 -1.69 11.58
CA VAL A 466 12.26 -1.79 12.37
C VAL A 466 11.81 -0.39 12.75
N TYR A 467 10.61 -0.02 12.34
CA TYR A 467 10.00 1.25 12.68
C TYR A 467 8.67 1.01 13.39
N GLY A 468 8.60 1.37 14.65
CA GLY A 468 7.42 1.19 15.47
C GLY A 468 6.69 2.50 15.78
N LYS A 469 5.36 2.43 15.81
CA LYS A 469 4.46 3.50 16.21
C LYS A 469 3.54 2.99 17.31
N ALA A 470 3.35 3.76 18.38
CA ALA A 470 2.32 3.54 19.39
C ALA A 470 1.43 4.78 19.52
N GLY A 471 0.12 4.59 19.57
CA GLY A 471 -0.84 5.68 19.57
C GLY A 471 -1.03 6.33 18.21
N ARG A 472 -1.61 7.52 18.17
CA ARG A 472 -2.04 8.19 16.95
C ARG A 472 -1.09 9.29 16.47
N ALA A 473 -0.98 9.40 15.16
CA ALA A 473 -0.40 10.55 14.50
C ALA A 473 -1.33 11.77 14.59
N ASN A 474 -0.78 12.96 14.38
CA ASN A 474 -1.56 14.20 14.42
C ASN A 474 -2.36 14.40 13.10
N THR A 475 -3.35 13.52 12.89
CA THR A 475 -4.25 13.53 11.73
C THR A 475 -5.61 12.93 12.09
N ALA A 476 -6.64 13.32 11.36
CA ALA A 476 -8.00 12.76 11.49
C ALA A 476 -8.11 11.33 10.93
N THR A 477 -7.16 10.86 10.12
CA THR A 477 -7.17 9.53 9.51
C THR A 477 -6.58 8.44 10.39
N ASP A 478 -6.03 8.79 11.56
CA ASP A 478 -5.43 7.84 12.50
C ASP A 478 -6.23 7.79 13.82
N PRO A 479 -7.10 6.81 14.02
CA PRO A 479 -7.90 6.68 15.25
C PRO A 479 -7.19 5.89 16.36
N ALA A 480 -5.90 5.53 16.20
CA ALA A 480 -5.20 4.60 17.08
C ALA A 480 -5.12 5.09 18.53
N PRO A 481 -5.58 4.32 19.53
CA PRO A 481 -5.33 4.61 20.94
C PRO A 481 -3.88 4.28 21.33
N THR A 482 -3.44 4.72 22.51
CA THR A 482 -2.03 4.57 22.96
C THR A 482 -1.60 3.10 23.07
N GLU A 483 -2.51 2.20 23.40
CA GLU A 483 -2.29 0.75 23.49
C GLU A 483 -2.24 0.03 22.15
N MET A 484 -2.45 0.72 21.05
CA MET A 484 -2.34 0.19 19.70
C MET A 484 -0.95 0.45 19.14
N PHE A 485 -0.25 -0.65 18.85
CA PHE A 485 1.07 -0.61 18.25
C PHE A 485 1.01 -0.97 16.78
N GLU A 486 1.81 -0.30 15.98
CA GLU A 486 1.97 -0.56 14.54
C GLU A 486 3.47 -0.54 14.23
N THR A 487 4.05 -1.69 13.92
CA THR A 487 5.48 -1.81 13.63
C THR A 487 5.70 -2.29 12.21
N VAL A 488 6.35 -1.48 11.41
CA VAL A 488 6.82 -1.79 10.06
C VAL A 488 8.18 -2.48 10.17
N ILE A 489 8.31 -3.68 9.61
CA ILE A 489 9.52 -4.48 9.61
C ILE A 489 9.97 -4.66 8.18
N ASN A 490 11.00 -3.95 7.77
CA ASN A 490 11.60 -4.11 6.45
C ASN A 490 12.57 -5.29 6.49
N LEU A 491 12.37 -6.24 5.58
CA LEU A 491 13.18 -7.44 5.47
C LEU A 491 14.30 -7.22 4.44
N LYS A 492 15.41 -7.91 4.65
CA LYS A 492 16.47 -8.02 3.65
C LYS A 492 16.01 -8.88 2.47
N PRO A 493 16.69 -8.84 1.32
CA PRO A 493 16.42 -9.75 0.22
C PRO A 493 16.50 -11.23 0.68
N GLU A 494 15.60 -12.07 0.18
CA GLU A 494 15.53 -13.50 0.57
C GLU A 494 16.85 -14.26 0.33
N SER A 495 17.67 -13.80 -0.61
CA SER A 495 19.01 -14.34 -0.88
C SER A 495 20.00 -14.20 0.30
N GLU A 496 19.72 -13.28 1.23
CA GLU A 496 20.52 -13.03 2.44
C GLU A 496 19.98 -13.75 3.67
N TRP A 497 18.87 -14.46 3.55
CA TRP A 497 18.22 -15.15 4.66
C TRP A 497 18.93 -16.46 4.99
N ARG A 498 18.70 -16.94 6.21
CA ARG A 498 19.15 -18.26 6.66
C ARG A 498 18.59 -19.36 5.72
N PRO A 499 19.38 -20.36 5.32
CA PRO A 499 18.95 -21.39 4.39
C PRO A 499 17.68 -22.14 4.85
N GLY A 500 16.69 -22.24 3.96
CA GLY A 500 15.43 -22.95 4.22
C GLY A 500 14.43 -22.21 5.13
N LEU A 501 14.70 -20.95 5.45
CA LEU A 501 13.77 -20.09 6.16
C LEU A 501 12.73 -19.55 5.18
N THR A 502 11.47 -19.60 5.57
CA THR A 502 10.36 -18.96 4.84
C THR A 502 9.79 -17.83 5.68
N THR A 503 9.03 -16.92 5.06
CA THR A 503 8.36 -15.82 5.77
C THR A 503 7.52 -16.32 6.93
N ASP A 504 6.76 -17.41 6.75
CA ASP A 504 5.91 -17.98 7.81
C ASP A 504 6.73 -18.51 8.99
N LYS A 505 7.87 -19.16 8.72
CA LYS A 505 8.77 -19.62 9.79
C LYS A 505 9.40 -18.45 10.53
N LEU A 506 9.81 -17.42 9.81
CA LEU A 506 10.36 -16.19 10.40
C LEU A 506 9.33 -15.52 11.31
N ILE A 507 8.09 -15.39 10.85
CA ILE A 507 6.98 -14.86 11.67
C ILE A 507 6.77 -15.72 12.92
N ALA A 508 6.77 -17.04 12.80
CA ALA A 508 6.61 -17.94 13.95
C ALA A 508 7.75 -17.82 14.97
N GLU A 509 9.01 -17.64 14.52
CA GLU A 509 10.15 -17.40 15.42
C GLU A 509 10.03 -16.05 16.12
N MET A 510 9.65 -14.98 15.40
CA MET A 510 9.42 -13.65 15.96
C MET A 510 8.26 -13.66 16.96
N ASP A 511 7.15 -14.32 16.61
CA ASP A 511 5.98 -14.44 17.47
C ASP A 511 6.32 -15.09 18.80
N LYS A 512 7.09 -16.16 18.76
CA LYS A 512 7.59 -16.84 19.96
C LYS A 512 8.49 -15.95 20.83
N ALA A 513 9.32 -15.11 20.20
CA ALA A 513 10.22 -14.19 20.90
C ALA A 513 9.49 -12.99 21.52
N LEU A 514 8.30 -12.64 21.00
CA LEU A 514 7.52 -11.46 21.37
C LEU A 514 6.33 -11.80 22.30
N GLN A 515 6.40 -12.88 23.06
CA GLN A 515 5.37 -13.25 24.01
C GLN A 515 5.48 -12.41 25.29
N PHE A 516 4.69 -11.34 25.39
CA PHE A 516 4.61 -10.48 26.56
C PHE A 516 3.28 -10.67 27.31
N PRO A 517 3.27 -10.72 28.64
CA PRO A 517 2.04 -10.78 29.42
C PRO A 517 1.10 -9.59 29.12
N GLY A 518 -0.15 -9.89 28.81
CA GLY A 518 -1.16 -8.86 28.51
C GLY A 518 -1.06 -8.24 27.11
N VAL A 519 -0.21 -8.79 26.24
CA VAL A 519 -0.09 -8.38 24.84
C VAL A 519 -0.54 -9.52 23.94
N SER A 520 -1.39 -9.22 22.97
CA SER A 520 -1.80 -10.18 21.93
C SER A 520 -1.14 -9.79 20.62
N ASN A 521 -0.39 -10.70 20.03
CA ASN A 521 0.30 -10.48 18.77
C ASN A 521 -0.64 -10.61 17.58
N ALA A 522 -0.47 -9.74 16.57
CA ALA A 522 -1.10 -9.87 15.27
C ALA A 522 -0.07 -9.55 14.18
N TRP A 523 0.04 -10.44 13.21
CA TRP A 523 0.96 -10.34 12.08
C TRP A 523 0.18 -10.15 10.78
N THR A 524 0.60 -9.20 10.00
CA THR A 524 0.00 -8.87 8.71
C THR A 524 1.04 -8.18 7.82
N MET A 525 0.59 -7.54 6.76
CA MET A 525 1.41 -6.68 5.91
C MET A 525 0.76 -5.29 5.80
N PRO A 526 1.53 -4.22 5.53
CA PRO A 526 1.03 -2.85 5.64
C PRO A 526 -0.23 -2.55 4.80
N ILE A 527 -0.27 -2.98 3.54
CA ILE A 527 -1.42 -2.75 2.66
C ILE A 527 -2.57 -3.69 3.04
N LYS A 528 -2.27 -4.97 3.29
CA LYS A 528 -3.28 -5.96 3.70
C LYS A 528 -4.01 -5.53 4.97
N ALA A 529 -3.28 -5.06 5.98
CA ALA A 529 -3.88 -4.54 7.21
C ALA A 529 -4.89 -3.43 6.94
N ARG A 530 -4.55 -2.49 6.06
CA ARG A 530 -5.47 -1.39 5.70
C ARG A 530 -6.70 -1.87 4.94
N ILE A 531 -6.54 -2.85 4.05
CA ILE A 531 -7.66 -3.46 3.32
C ILE A 531 -8.58 -4.20 4.31
N ASP A 532 -8.04 -5.01 5.21
CA ASP A 532 -8.81 -5.75 6.21
C ASP A 532 -9.58 -4.78 7.12
N MET A 533 -8.93 -3.74 7.63
CA MET A 533 -9.56 -2.72 8.47
C MET A 533 -10.68 -1.95 7.76
N LEU A 534 -10.56 -1.70 6.47
CA LEU A 534 -11.61 -1.04 5.69
C LEU A 534 -12.79 -1.97 5.38
N SER A 535 -12.54 -3.25 5.16
CA SER A 535 -13.57 -4.23 4.80
C SER A 535 -14.34 -4.75 6.01
N THR A 536 -13.64 -5.09 7.09
CA THR A 536 -14.23 -5.69 8.29
C THR A 536 -14.46 -4.69 9.43
N GLY A 537 -13.76 -3.57 9.43
CA GLY A 537 -13.69 -2.61 10.53
C GLY A 537 -12.82 -3.09 11.70
N ILE A 538 -12.06 -4.18 11.52
CA ILE A 538 -11.14 -4.78 12.50
C ILE A 538 -9.80 -5.08 11.84
N ARG A 539 -8.77 -5.32 12.66
CA ARG A 539 -7.38 -5.53 12.19
C ARG A 539 -7.13 -6.90 11.58
N THR A 540 -8.10 -7.79 11.65
CA THR A 540 -7.98 -9.18 11.22
C THR A 540 -8.99 -9.50 10.12
N PRO A 541 -8.73 -10.48 9.25
CA PRO A 541 -9.66 -10.88 8.19
C PRO A 541 -11.02 -11.35 8.72
N ILE A 542 -11.03 -11.92 9.92
CA ILE A 542 -12.25 -12.42 10.57
C ILE A 542 -12.49 -11.63 11.84
N GLY A 543 -13.71 -11.12 12.02
CA GLY A 543 -14.10 -10.40 13.21
C GLY A 543 -15.52 -10.74 13.66
N ILE A 544 -15.66 -10.92 14.97
CA ILE A 544 -16.94 -11.13 15.63
C ILE A 544 -17.32 -9.85 16.36
N LYS A 545 -18.43 -9.21 15.96
CA LYS A 545 -18.94 -7.99 16.59
C LYS A 545 -20.06 -8.35 17.55
N VAL A 546 -19.87 -8.01 18.83
CA VAL A 546 -20.86 -8.19 19.89
C VAL A 546 -21.60 -6.87 20.13
N PHE A 547 -22.92 -6.87 20.02
CA PHE A 547 -23.75 -5.70 20.22
C PHE A 547 -24.58 -5.82 21.49
N GLY A 548 -24.68 -4.74 22.25
CA GLY A 548 -25.46 -4.68 23.48
C GLY A 548 -25.55 -3.27 24.03
N LYS A 549 -26.27 -3.10 25.16
CA LYS A 549 -26.43 -1.81 25.85
C LYS A 549 -25.46 -1.63 27.00
N ASP A 550 -24.97 -2.75 27.57
CA ASP A 550 -24.06 -2.77 28.72
C ASP A 550 -22.65 -3.18 28.25
N LEU A 551 -21.69 -2.29 28.38
CA LEU A 551 -20.31 -2.51 27.94
C LEU A 551 -19.63 -3.63 28.75
N THR A 552 -19.95 -3.75 30.05
CA THR A 552 -19.36 -4.77 30.94
C THR A 552 -19.82 -6.17 30.51
N GLU A 553 -21.12 -6.30 30.22
CA GLU A 553 -21.68 -7.56 29.75
C GLU A 553 -21.17 -7.92 28.35
N MET A 554 -21.03 -6.94 27.46
CA MET A 554 -20.45 -7.15 26.13
C MET A 554 -19.01 -7.63 26.25
N GLU A 555 -18.19 -7.04 27.12
CA GLU A 555 -16.80 -7.49 27.33
C GLU A 555 -16.74 -8.90 27.92
N ARG A 556 -17.63 -9.22 28.87
CA ARG A 556 -17.72 -10.57 29.45
C ARG A 556 -18.00 -11.62 28.38
N LEU A 557 -19.03 -11.38 27.56
CA LEU A 557 -19.39 -12.26 26.45
C LEU A 557 -18.27 -12.38 25.39
N ALA A 558 -17.62 -11.26 25.06
CA ALA A 558 -16.52 -11.26 24.11
C ALA A 558 -15.33 -12.12 24.61
N ARG A 559 -15.03 -12.12 25.91
CA ARG A 559 -14.00 -12.98 26.50
C ARG A 559 -14.38 -14.47 26.46
N GLU A 560 -15.64 -14.80 26.66
CA GLU A 560 -16.14 -16.17 26.53
C GLU A 560 -16.01 -16.65 25.08
N ILE A 561 -16.41 -15.80 24.13
CA ILE A 561 -16.24 -16.07 22.70
C ILE A 561 -14.77 -16.24 22.34
N GLU A 562 -13.87 -15.39 22.86
CA GLU A 562 -12.42 -15.51 22.67
C GLU A 562 -11.90 -16.89 23.07
N THR A 563 -12.37 -17.40 24.21
CA THR A 563 -11.96 -18.71 24.73
C THR A 563 -12.38 -19.84 23.81
N VAL A 564 -13.64 -19.81 23.35
CA VAL A 564 -14.20 -20.82 22.43
C VAL A 564 -13.53 -20.76 21.07
N VAL A 565 -13.32 -19.56 20.53
CA VAL A 565 -12.73 -19.38 19.19
C VAL A 565 -11.27 -19.85 19.15
N LYS A 566 -10.51 -19.73 20.25
CA LYS A 566 -9.13 -20.24 20.34
C LYS A 566 -9.03 -21.76 20.15
N GLU A 567 -10.09 -22.49 20.48
CA GLU A 567 -10.13 -23.94 20.34
C GLU A 567 -10.55 -24.40 18.92
N VAL A 568 -11.02 -23.50 18.08
CA VAL A 568 -11.45 -23.82 16.70
C VAL A 568 -10.23 -24.17 15.84
N PRO A 569 -10.18 -25.35 15.21
CA PRO A 569 -9.07 -25.73 14.33
C PRO A 569 -8.84 -24.71 13.21
N GLY A 570 -7.59 -24.27 13.04
CA GLY A 570 -7.23 -23.25 12.07
C GLY A 570 -7.18 -21.82 12.61
N THR A 571 -7.58 -21.60 13.89
CA THR A 571 -7.42 -20.31 14.55
C THR A 571 -5.99 -20.17 15.07
N THR A 572 -5.25 -19.21 14.55
CA THR A 572 -3.89 -18.90 14.99
C THR A 572 -3.90 -18.10 16.30
N SER A 573 -4.80 -17.10 16.38
CA SER A 573 -4.99 -16.27 17.56
C SER A 573 -6.43 -15.74 17.60
N ALA A 574 -6.94 -15.47 18.79
CA ALA A 574 -8.19 -14.76 19.01
C ALA A 574 -8.00 -13.78 20.18
N PHE A 575 -8.49 -12.59 20.02
CA PHE A 575 -8.40 -11.53 21.01
C PHE A 575 -9.72 -10.74 21.05
N ALA A 576 -10.33 -10.70 22.22
CA ALA A 576 -11.48 -9.84 22.49
C ALA A 576 -10.99 -8.47 22.94
N GLU A 577 -11.45 -7.41 22.28
CA GLU A 577 -11.13 -6.04 22.66
C GLU A 577 -11.61 -5.76 24.09
N ARG A 578 -10.76 -5.14 24.91
CA ARG A 578 -11.07 -4.74 26.29
C ARG A 578 -11.60 -3.32 26.25
N ILE A 579 -12.86 -3.13 26.64
CA ILE A 579 -13.55 -1.84 26.52
C ILE A 579 -13.82 -1.17 27.87
N THR A 580 -13.71 -1.92 28.99
CA THR A 580 -14.05 -1.44 30.35
C THR A 580 -12.84 -1.09 31.21
N GLY A 581 -11.64 -1.03 30.65
CA GLY A 581 -10.38 -0.87 31.40
C GLY A 581 -9.88 0.56 31.63
N GLY A 582 -10.61 1.58 31.20
CA GLY A 582 -10.20 2.98 31.36
C GLY A 582 -10.34 3.48 32.80
N TYR A 583 -9.28 4.13 33.31
CA TYR A 583 -9.30 4.78 34.62
C TYR A 583 -9.65 6.25 34.46
N TYR A 584 -10.57 6.75 35.31
CA TYR A 584 -10.95 8.15 35.37
C TYR A 584 -10.61 8.71 36.75
N LEU A 585 -9.95 9.85 36.78
CA LEU A 585 -9.82 10.65 37.98
C LEU A 585 -10.92 11.70 37.97
N ASN A 586 -11.98 11.46 38.73
CA ASN A 586 -13.09 12.41 38.85
C ASN A 586 -12.75 13.45 39.90
N ILE A 587 -12.84 14.72 39.50
CA ILE A 587 -12.76 15.87 40.40
C ILE A 587 -14.16 16.38 40.61
N GLU A 588 -14.71 16.15 41.79
CA GLU A 588 -16.05 16.62 42.20
C GLU A 588 -15.92 17.90 43.00
N PRO A 589 -16.18 19.07 42.45
CA PRO A 589 -16.03 20.31 43.18
C PRO A 589 -17.20 20.51 44.18
N ASP A 590 -16.87 20.83 45.43
CA ASP A 590 -17.84 21.30 46.41
C ASP A 590 -18.25 22.75 46.04
N ARG A 591 -19.40 22.88 45.41
CA ARG A 591 -19.92 24.18 44.93
C ARG A 591 -20.17 25.17 46.06
N THR A 592 -20.51 24.70 47.23
CA THR A 592 -20.74 25.54 48.41
C THR A 592 -19.41 26.13 48.92
N GLN A 593 -18.36 25.33 48.94
CA GLN A 593 -17.05 25.82 49.31
C GLN A 593 -16.44 26.72 48.20
N LEU A 594 -16.60 26.38 46.94
CA LEU A 594 -16.17 27.24 45.83
C LEU A 594 -16.80 28.62 45.92
N ALA A 595 -18.11 28.72 46.16
CA ALA A 595 -18.83 30.00 46.31
C ALA A 595 -18.26 30.86 47.47
N ARG A 596 -17.77 30.25 48.57
CA ARG A 596 -17.10 30.99 49.67
C ARG A 596 -15.78 31.62 49.23
N TYR A 597 -15.11 31.09 48.24
CA TYR A 597 -13.84 31.61 47.70
C TYR A 597 -14.04 32.47 46.44
N GLY A 598 -15.27 32.70 46.01
CA GLY A 598 -15.59 33.46 44.80
C GLY A 598 -15.19 32.77 43.51
N LEU A 599 -15.16 31.44 43.50
CA LEU A 599 -14.83 30.58 42.36
C LEU A 599 -16.09 29.98 41.75
#